data_ddd5e0d6b9f303a8ff7c1178f1abd60a
#
_entry.id   ddd5e0d6b9f303a8ff7c1178f1abd60a
#
_cell.length_a   1.000
_cell.length_b   1.000
_cell.length_c   1.000
_cell.angle_alpha   90.00
_cell.angle_beta   90.00
_cell.angle_gamma   90.00
#
_symmetry.space_group_name_H-M   'P 1'
#
loop_
_entity.id
_entity.type
_entity.pdbx_description
1 polymer ?
#
loop_
_entity_poly.entity_id
_entity_poly.type
_entity_poly.pdbx_seq_one_letter_code
_entity_poly.pdbx_strand_id
1 'polypeptide(L)'
;MIDLDDTIVACSSPPGVGAISLIRVSSPDISFLTESLSLSELKANEAKVTEIELKKDLKEKCVLTLFKKPNSFTGEDILEVSCHGNPLIVSLLVSYFVSKGCREAKPGEFSLRSFMNNKLTLLEAEAIDDLINAETEEQLLASSRSLSGSFDSKIDLVIEKLKNLRIYVESNIDFSDDEIISDFHEFHSNLNDFNTFLDDFIDEVGASKYLNEGVKVVLTGPPNVGKSTLMNYFTGVKTSIVSEIPGTTRDIVRKEVKINNLKFSLHDTAGIREATKDPIETEGINLANKIIKDCDLIIEIIDKNTKNYSRSYNKPVIRVFNKIDISDYRDKDRLNLSFFDKRDLTKLSNELFKALKIPTNLNNISFSARSRHISLLCEARKEIFESLKFKNDSDLELIAENLKRASDLVGEIKAPYSSDQLLSEIFSSFCIGK
;
A
#
# COMPACT_ATOMS: atom_id res chain seq x y z
N MET A 1 3.44 -17.12 16.79
CA MET A 1 4.15 -17.91 15.77
C MET A 1 3.11 -18.55 14.87
N ILE A 2 3.21 -18.36 13.56
CA ILE A 2 2.35 -19.08 12.61
C ILE A 2 2.98 -20.46 12.48
N ASP A 3 2.19 -21.50 12.78
CA ASP A 3 2.62 -22.88 12.56
C ASP A 3 2.61 -23.13 11.05
N LEU A 4 3.77 -23.32 10.46
CA LEU A 4 3.94 -23.59 9.04
C LEU A 4 3.96 -25.11 8.74
N ASP A 5 3.96 -25.95 9.75
CA ASP A 5 3.99 -27.41 9.60
C ASP A 5 2.59 -28.02 9.43
N ASP A 6 1.53 -27.21 9.64
CA ASP A 6 0.15 -27.64 9.50
C ASP A 6 -0.35 -27.55 8.05
N THR A 7 -1.44 -28.29 7.78
CA THR A 7 -2.13 -28.23 6.48
C THR A 7 -3.24 -27.20 6.53
N ILE A 8 -3.28 -26.31 5.56
CA ILE A 8 -4.29 -25.25 5.47
C ILE A 8 -5.23 -25.45 4.28
N VAL A 9 -6.47 -24.98 4.44
CA VAL A 9 -7.50 -24.98 3.40
C VAL A 9 -8.23 -23.65 3.34
N ALA A 10 -8.52 -23.16 2.13
CA ALA A 10 -9.42 -22.02 1.93
C ALA A 10 -10.06 -22.04 0.54
N CYS A 11 -11.14 -21.27 0.38
CA CYS A 11 -11.67 -20.91 -0.92
C CYS A 11 -10.85 -19.76 -1.50
N SER A 12 -10.24 -19.96 -2.65
CA SER A 12 -9.40 -18.97 -3.37
C SER A 12 -10.19 -18.15 -4.40
N SER A 13 -11.44 -18.50 -4.71
CA SER A 13 -12.33 -17.70 -5.56
C SER A 13 -13.12 -16.68 -4.72
N PRO A 14 -13.56 -15.55 -5.32
CA PRO A 14 -14.38 -14.55 -4.61
C PRO A 14 -15.63 -15.17 -3.99
N PRO A 15 -16.10 -14.70 -2.83
CA PRO A 15 -17.34 -15.17 -2.23
C PRO A 15 -18.56 -14.81 -3.09
N GLY A 16 -19.55 -15.68 -3.12
CA GLY A 16 -20.80 -15.46 -3.86
C GLY A 16 -21.22 -16.65 -4.72
N VAL A 17 -22.26 -16.46 -5.53
CA VAL A 17 -22.76 -17.47 -6.45
C VAL A 17 -22.07 -17.32 -7.80
N GLY A 18 -21.46 -18.40 -8.28
CA GLY A 18 -20.79 -18.46 -9.58
C GLY A 18 -20.95 -19.84 -10.23
N ALA A 19 -20.39 -20.02 -11.41
CA ALA A 19 -20.39 -21.34 -12.06
C ALA A 19 -19.41 -22.31 -11.36
N ILE A 20 -18.23 -21.80 -10.97
CA ILE A 20 -17.13 -22.57 -10.39
C ILE A 20 -16.57 -21.80 -9.19
N SER A 21 -16.21 -22.53 -8.14
CA SER A 21 -15.36 -22.07 -7.06
C SER A 21 -14.12 -22.94 -6.94
N LEU A 22 -13.01 -22.35 -6.50
CA LEU A 22 -11.73 -23.00 -6.32
C LEU A 22 -11.39 -23.07 -4.83
N ILE A 23 -11.25 -24.25 -4.30
CA ILE A 23 -10.73 -24.52 -2.95
C ILE A 23 -9.28 -24.95 -3.10
N ARG A 24 -8.42 -24.40 -2.25
CA ARG A 24 -6.98 -24.70 -2.23
C ARG A 24 -6.59 -25.27 -0.89
N VAL A 25 -5.84 -26.36 -0.92
CA VAL A 25 -5.21 -26.97 0.26
C VAL A 25 -3.70 -26.89 0.05
N SER A 26 -2.94 -26.38 1.05
CA SER A 26 -1.47 -26.38 1.05
C SER A 26 -0.95 -27.17 2.25
N SER A 27 0.03 -28.02 2.01
CA SER A 27 0.58 -28.92 3.02
C SER A 27 2.06 -29.22 2.77
N PRO A 28 2.89 -29.30 3.82
CA PRO A 28 4.23 -29.85 3.70
C PRO A 28 4.23 -31.31 3.22
N ASP A 29 3.18 -32.06 3.55
CA ASP A 29 2.92 -33.42 3.04
C ASP A 29 1.41 -33.67 2.93
N ILE A 30 0.93 -33.84 1.70
CA ILE A 30 -0.48 -34.07 1.38
C ILE A 30 -0.87 -35.56 1.31
N SER A 31 0.04 -36.48 1.63
CA SER A 31 -0.16 -37.93 1.47
C SER A 31 -1.40 -38.46 2.22
N PHE A 32 -1.71 -37.91 3.40
CA PHE A 32 -2.88 -38.29 4.21
C PHE A 32 -4.22 -37.98 3.52
N LEU A 33 -4.27 -36.99 2.65
CA LEU A 33 -5.47 -36.69 1.84
C LEU A 33 -5.56 -37.60 0.63
N THR A 34 -4.44 -38.08 0.09
CA THR A 34 -4.43 -38.95 -1.10
C THR A 34 -5.10 -40.27 -0.82
N GLU A 35 -4.97 -40.84 0.37
CA GLU A 35 -5.65 -42.07 0.80
C GLU A 35 -7.16 -41.84 0.90
N SER A 36 -7.58 -40.76 1.55
CA SER A 36 -9.01 -40.47 1.79
C SER A 36 -9.80 -40.09 0.55
N LEU A 37 -9.15 -39.52 -0.47
CA LEU A 37 -9.76 -39.09 -1.73
C LEU A 37 -9.48 -40.05 -2.89
N SER A 38 -8.85 -41.22 -2.64
CA SER A 38 -8.41 -42.17 -3.68
C SER A 38 -7.54 -41.51 -4.75
N LEU A 39 -6.65 -40.58 -4.31
CA LEU A 39 -5.76 -39.81 -5.20
C LEU A 39 -4.49 -40.55 -5.60
N SER A 40 -4.37 -41.84 -5.24
CA SER A 40 -3.17 -42.67 -5.56
C SER A 40 -2.84 -42.72 -7.05
N GLU A 41 -3.79 -42.42 -7.92
CA GLU A 41 -3.64 -42.33 -9.36
C GLU A 41 -3.49 -40.87 -9.90
N LEU A 42 -3.55 -39.84 -9.03
CA LEU A 42 -3.44 -38.43 -9.44
C LEU A 42 -1.98 -38.10 -9.65
N LYS A 43 -1.58 -37.89 -10.90
CA LYS A 43 -0.26 -37.39 -11.23
C LYS A 43 -0.21 -35.89 -11.05
N ALA A 44 0.99 -35.37 -10.71
CA ALA A 44 1.22 -33.94 -10.59
C ALA A 44 0.88 -33.23 -11.92
N ASN A 45 0.20 -32.07 -11.78
CA ASN A 45 -0.25 -31.22 -12.89
C ASN A 45 -1.28 -31.87 -13.85
N GLU A 46 -1.91 -32.96 -13.44
CA GLU A 46 -3.04 -33.57 -14.18
C GLU A 46 -4.35 -33.28 -13.47
N ALA A 47 -5.40 -32.99 -14.24
CA ALA A 47 -6.74 -32.76 -13.74
C ALA A 47 -7.51 -34.08 -13.73
N LYS A 48 -8.14 -34.45 -12.60
CA LYS A 48 -8.96 -35.65 -12.45
C LYS A 48 -10.33 -35.29 -11.91
N VAL A 49 -11.35 -35.76 -12.58
CA VAL A 49 -12.74 -35.67 -12.09
C VAL A 49 -12.97 -36.70 -11.02
N THR A 50 -13.51 -36.29 -9.87
CA THR A 50 -13.88 -37.17 -8.76
C THR A 50 -15.18 -36.73 -8.11
N GLU A 51 -15.80 -37.60 -7.33
CA GLU A 51 -16.96 -37.26 -6.49
C GLU A 51 -16.56 -37.29 -5.03
N ILE A 52 -16.89 -36.22 -4.30
CA ILE A 52 -16.67 -36.09 -2.86
C ILE A 52 -18.03 -36.17 -2.16
N GLU A 53 -18.19 -37.10 -1.25
CA GLU A 53 -19.40 -37.21 -0.42
C GLU A 53 -19.31 -36.18 0.72
N LEU A 54 -20.12 -35.12 0.64
CA LEU A 54 -20.17 -34.04 1.59
C LEU A 54 -21.04 -34.35 2.82
N LYS A 55 -22.12 -35.03 2.58
CA LYS A 55 -23.09 -35.55 3.58
C LYS A 55 -23.75 -36.80 3.00
N LYS A 56 -24.48 -37.53 3.87
CA LYS A 56 -25.31 -38.63 3.42
C LYS A 56 -26.24 -38.15 2.29
N ASP A 57 -26.18 -38.84 1.15
CA ASP A 57 -26.95 -38.54 -0.08
C ASP A 57 -26.62 -37.23 -0.80
N LEU A 58 -25.55 -36.53 -0.39
CA LEU A 58 -25.05 -35.31 -1.06
C LEU A 58 -23.62 -35.54 -1.52
N LYS A 59 -23.44 -35.71 -2.80
CA LYS A 59 -22.13 -35.80 -3.46
C LYS A 59 -21.87 -34.60 -4.33
N GLU A 60 -20.66 -34.10 -4.31
CA GLU A 60 -20.19 -33.02 -5.19
C GLU A 60 -19.19 -33.60 -6.20
N LYS A 61 -19.38 -33.25 -7.47
CA LYS A 61 -18.48 -33.61 -8.56
C LYS A 61 -17.43 -32.51 -8.74
N CYS A 62 -16.21 -32.84 -8.39
CA CYS A 62 -15.10 -31.92 -8.39
C CYS A 62 -14.06 -32.28 -9.44
N VAL A 63 -13.28 -31.28 -9.88
CA VAL A 63 -12.03 -31.47 -10.61
C VAL A 63 -10.87 -31.22 -9.66
N LEU A 64 -10.01 -32.21 -9.46
CA LEU A 64 -8.85 -32.14 -8.61
C LEU A 64 -7.59 -31.96 -9.44
N THR A 65 -6.69 -31.07 -8.98
CA THR A 65 -5.36 -30.88 -9.57
C THR A 65 -4.32 -30.86 -8.46
N LEU A 66 -3.29 -31.68 -8.56
CA LEU A 66 -2.22 -31.76 -7.57
C LEU A 66 -0.95 -31.10 -8.11
N PHE A 67 -0.40 -30.14 -7.35
CA PHE A 67 0.90 -29.50 -7.60
C PHE A 67 1.87 -29.98 -6.54
N LYS A 68 2.96 -30.61 -6.94
CA LYS A 68 3.98 -31.13 -6.02
C LYS A 68 5.07 -30.08 -5.75
N LYS A 69 5.50 -30.04 -4.49
CA LYS A 69 6.67 -29.26 -4.08
C LYS A 69 7.92 -29.64 -4.87
N PRO A 70 8.82 -28.71 -5.22
CA PRO A 70 8.73 -27.27 -4.98
C PRO A 70 7.97 -26.51 -6.08
N ASN A 71 7.34 -27.20 -7.06
CA ASN A 71 6.72 -26.62 -8.24
C ASN A 71 5.23 -26.29 -8.00
N SER A 72 4.96 -25.52 -6.96
CA SER A 72 3.64 -25.05 -6.57
C SER A 72 3.68 -23.58 -6.16
N PHE A 73 2.55 -22.96 -5.91
CA PHE A 73 2.47 -21.56 -5.49
C PHE A 73 3.16 -21.32 -4.13
N THR A 74 2.87 -22.15 -3.12
CA THR A 74 3.47 -22.02 -1.78
C THR A 74 4.85 -22.67 -1.66
N GLY A 75 5.29 -23.43 -2.66
CA GLY A 75 6.47 -24.29 -2.54
C GLY A 75 6.22 -25.60 -1.77
N GLU A 76 5.03 -25.79 -1.21
CA GLU A 76 4.52 -27.01 -0.57
C GLU A 76 3.71 -27.84 -1.58
N ASP A 77 3.20 -29.01 -1.18
CA ASP A 77 2.20 -29.72 -1.96
C ASP A 77 0.88 -28.95 -1.95
N ILE A 78 0.29 -28.70 -3.11
CA ILE A 78 -1.00 -28.03 -3.24
C ILE A 78 -2.00 -28.94 -3.93
N LEU A 79 -3.19 -29.09 -3.34
CA LEU A 79 -4.36 -29.64 -3.98
C LEU A 79 -5.37 -28.53 -4.30
N GLU A 80 -5.66 -28.35 -5.58
CA GLU A 80 -6.75 -27.50 -6.03
C GLU A 80 -7.99 -28.33 -6.33
N VAL A 81 -9.13 -27.87 -5.81
CA VAL A 81 -10.43 -28.51 -5.94
C VAL A 81 -11.40 -27.54 -6.57
N SER A 82 -11.67 -27.71 -7.86
CA SER A 82 -12.71 -26.96 -8.56
C SER A 82 -14.06 -27.63 -8.36
N CYS A 83 -15.02 -26.89 -7.81
CA CYS A 83 -16.37 -27.34 -7.52
C CYS A 83 -17.43 -26.38 -8.08
N HIS A 84 -18.72 -26.72 -7.98
CA HIS A 84 -19.76 -25.77 -8.33
C HIS A 84 -19.74 -24.56 -7.37
N GLY A 85 -19.87 -23.35 -7.95
CA GLY A 85 -19.76 -22.07 -7.25
C GLY A 85 -21.00 -21.74 -6.40
N ASN A 86 -21.39 -22.64 -5.52
CA ASN A 86 -22.46 -22.44 -4.54
C ASN A 86 -21.82 -22.25 -3.15
N PRO A 87 -22.09 -21.15 -2.43
CA PRO A 87 -21.50 -20.87 -1.11
C PRO A 87 -21.70 -22.01 -0.09
N LEU A 88 -22.81 -22.72 -0.17
CA LEU A 88 -23.07 -23.84 0.72
C LEU A 88 -22.18 -25.06 0.38
N ILE A 89 -21.99 -25.36 -0.91
CA ILE A 89 -21.08 -26.43 -1.36
C ILE A 89 -19.65 -26.09 -0.92
N VAL A 90 -19.21 -24.84 -1.13
CA VAL A 90 -17.89 -24.37 -0.69
C VAL A 90 -17.70 -24.55 0.81
N SER A 91 -18.67 -24.11 1.63
CA SER A 91 -18.63 -24.30 3.10
C SER A 91 -18.56 -25.76 3.51
N LEU A 92 -19.32 -26.63 2.85
CA LEU A 92 -19.29 -28.06 3.13
C LEU A 92 -17.97 -28.72 2.73
N LEU A 93 -17.38 -28.32 1.60
CA LEU A 93 -16.07 -28.82 1.17
C LEU A 93 -14.95 -28.35 2.12
N VAL A 94 -14.94 -27.08 2.52
CA VAL A 94 -13.97 -26.60 3.54
C VAL A 94 -14.12 -27.40 4.83
N SER A 95 -15.36 -27.58 5.33
CA SER A 95 -15.64 -28.40 6.52
C SER A 95 -15.19 -29.84 6.34
N TYR A 96 -15.35 -30.41 5.14
CA TYR A 96 -14.85 -31.77 4.81
C TYR A 96 -13.34 -31.85 4.99
N PHE A 97 -12.56 -30.89 4.43
CA PHE A 97 -11.10 -30.87 4.59
C PHE A 97 -10.68 -30.61 6.03
N VAL A 98 -11.38 -29.75 6.76
CA VAL A 98 -11.15 -29.54 8.20
C VAL A 98 -11.36 -30.84 8.99
N SER A 99 -12.40 -31.62 8.66
CA SER A 99 -12.65 -32.91 9.28
C SER A 99 -11.57 -33.97 8.99
N LYS A 100 -10.79 -33.74 7.93
CA LYS A 100 -9.62 -34.57 7.54
C LYS A 100 -8.31 -34.12 8.15
N GLY A 101 -8.29 -33.09 8.99
CA GLY A 101 -7.11 -32.60 9.69
C GLY A 101 -6.51 -31.33 9.12
N CYS A 102 -7.16 -30.68 8.13
CA CYS A 102 -6.76 -29.36 7.69
C CYS A 102 -7.27 -28.29 8.66
N ARG A 103 -6.56 -27.18 8.74
CA ARG A 103 -7.03 -25.94 9.40
C ARG A 103 -7.48 -24.93 8.33
N GLU A 104 -8.48 -24.12 8.64
CA GLU A 104 -8.79 -22.97 7.77
C GLU A 104 -7.61 -21.98 7.74
N ALA A 105 -7.27 -21.53 6.54
CA ALA A 105 -6.20 -20.58 6.32
C ALA A 105 -6.57 -19.18 6.84
N LYS A 106 -5.58 -18.49 7.40
CA LYS A 106 -5.69 -17.05 7.73
C LYS A 106 -5.58 -16.20 6.46
N PRO A 107 -6.03 -14.93 6.49
CA PRO A 107 -5.81 -14.00 5.40
C PRO A 107 -4.33 -13.96 5.00
N GLY A 108 -4.03 -14.00 3.68
CA GLY A 108 -2.68 -13.96 3.13
C GLY A 108 -1.76 -15.14 3.43
N GLU A 109 -2.24 -16.21 4.08
CA GLU A 109 -1.37 -17.28 4.57
C GLU A 109 -0.69 -18.09 3.46
N PHE A 110 -1.34 -18.29 2.30
CA PHE A 110 -0.69 -18.93 1.16
C PHE A 110 0.46 -18.09 0.61
N SER A 111 0.28 -16.77 0.51
CA SER A 111 1.36 -15.85 0.09
C SER A 111 2.49 -15.78 1.12
N LEU A 112 2.16 -15.82 2.42
CA LEU A 112 3.16 -15.90 3.49
C LEU A 112 4.00 -17.17 3.37
N ARG A 113 3.38 -18.36 3.17
CA ARG A 113 4.11 -19.62 2.94
C ARG A 113 4.96 -19.56 1.69
N SER A 114 4.44 -18.95 0.62
CA SER A 114 5.19 -18.72 -0.61
C SER A 114 6.45 -17.88 -0.36
N PHE A 115 6.33 -16.79 0.41
CA PHE A 115 7.46 -15.95 0.83
C PHE A 115 8.45 -16.73 1.71
N MET A 116 7.98 -17.44 2.73
CA MET A 116 8.84 -18.23 3.64
C MET A 116 9.59 -19.36 2.92
N ASN A 117 8.99 -19.91 1.85
CA ASN A 117 9.59 -20.93 1.00
C ASN A 117 10.40 -20.35 -0.18
N ASN A 118 10.71 -19.04 -0.17
CA ASN A 118 11.48 -18.34 -1.20
C ASN A 118 10.90 -18.51 -2.63
N LYS A 119 9.58 -18.62 -2.76
CA LYS A 119 8.87 -18.66 -4.04
C LYS A 119 8.50 -17.27 -4.52
N LEU A 120 8.28 -16.35 -3.60
CA LEU A 120 8.00 -14.94 -3.82
C LEU A 120 8.89 -14.08 -2.93
N THR A 121 9.31 -12.93 -3.42
CA THR A 121 9.79 -11.85 -2.58
C THR A 121 8.62 -11.15 -1.88
N LEU A 122 8.90 -10.36 -0.85
CA LEU A 122 7.85 -9.57 -0.19
C LEU A 122 7.22 -8.56 -1.15
N LEU A 123 8.01 -7.92 -1.99
CA LEU A 123 7.54 -6.95 -3.00
C LEU A 123 6.66 -7.62 -4.07
N GLU A 124 6.97 -8.84 -4.49
CA GLU A 124 6.12 -9.61 -5.40
C GLU A 124 4.79 -10.01 -4.74
N ALA A 125 4.82 -10.43 -3.47
CA ALA A 125 3.61 -10.76 -2.73
C ALA A 125 2.69 -9.54 -2.58
N GLU A 126 3.25 -8.37 -2.26
CA GLU A 126 2.50 -7.10 -2.22
C GLU A 126 1.96 -6.70 -3.60
N ALA A 127 2.75 -6.89 -4.67
CA ALA A 127 2.32 -6.59 -6.03
C ALA A 127 1.16 -7.49 -6.50
N ILE A 128 1.13 -8.77 -6.08
CA ILE A 128 0.00 -9.67 -6.34
C ILE A 128 -1.27 -9.16 -5.65
N ASP A 129 -1.15 -8.69 -4.39
CA ASP A 129 -2.28 -8.15 -3.66
C ASP A 129 -2.81 -6.86 -4.33
N ASP A 130 -1.92 -5.96 -4.71
CA ASP A 130 -2.26 -4.73 -5.43
C ASP A 130 -2.91 -5.02 -6.79
N LEU A 131 -2.40 -6.03 -7.53
CA LEU A 131 -2.95 -6.45 -8.83
C LEU A 131 -4.41 -6.91 -8.73
N ILE A 132 -4.75 -7.65 -7.68
CA ILE A 132 -6.10 -8.20 -7.50
C ILE A 132 -7.07 -7.11 -7.00
N ASN A 133 -6.59 -6.18 -6.18
CA ASN A 133 -7.38 -5.07 -5.67
C ASN A 133 -7.41 -3.85 -6.62
N ALA A 134 -6.76 -3.93 -7.79
CA ALA A 134 -6.71 -2.84 -8.77
C ALA A 134 -8.12 -2.49 -9.27
N GLU A 135 -8.49 -1.22 -9.16
CA GLU A 135 -9.77 -0.67 -9.61
C GLU A 135 -9.65 0.14 -10.92
N THR A 136 -8.41 0.40 -11.37
CA THR A 136 -8.11 1.15 -12.61
C THR A 136 -7.05 0.43 -13.43
N GLU A 137 -7.02 0.74 -14.74
CA GLU A 137 -6.03 0.19 -15.65
C GLU A 137 -4.60 0.60 -15.26
N GLU A 138 -4.43 1.83 -14.78
CA GLU A 138 -3.14 2.35 -14.33
C GLU A 138 -2.61 1.60 -13.11
N GLN A 139 -3.49 1.27 -12.14
CA GLN A 139 -3.14 0.42 -10.99
C GLN A 139 -2.71 -0.97 -11.45
N LEU A 140 -3.50 -1.57 -12.35
CA LEU A 140 -3.21 -2.90 -12.90
C LEU A 140 -1.85 -2.95 -13.59
N LEU A 141 -1.55 -1.93 -14.40
CA LEU A 141 -0.27 -1.81 -15.11
C LEU A 141 0.92 -1.63 -14.14
N ALA A 142 0.79 -0.75 -13.14
CA ALA A 142 1.83 -0.52 -12.15
C ALA A 142 2.12 -1.78 -11.31
N SER A 143 1.06 -2.46 -10.85
CA SER A 143 1.20 -3.72 -10.08
C SER A 143 1.79 -4.85 -10.92
N SER A 144 1.40 -4.97 -12.19
CA SER A 144 1.99 -5.94 -13.13
C SER A 144 3.48 -5.70 -13.37
N ARG A 145 3.89 -4.43 -13.49
CA ARG A 145 5.31 -4.05 -13.63
C ARG A 145 6.10 -4.37 -12.35
N SER A 146 5.51 -4.10 -11.16
CA SER A 146 6.13 -4.49 -9.88
C SER A 146 6.29 -5.99 -9.75
N LEU A 147 5.28 -6.77 -10.12
CA LEU A 147 5.37 -8.23 -10.14
C LEU A 147 6.45 -8.73 -11.11
N SER A 148 6.76 -7.97 -12.18
CA SER A 148 7.85 -8.25 -13.10
C SER A 148 9.20 -7.72 -12.61
N GLY A 149 9.32 -7.27 -11.36
CA GLY A 149 10.57 -6.87 -10.71
C GLY A 149 11.00 -5.41 -10.93
N SER A 150 10.12 -4.54 -11.47
CA SER A 150 10.51 -3.14 -11.74
C SER A 150 10.85 -2.36 -10.47
N PHE A 151 10.08 -2.54 -9.39
CA PHE A 151 10.35 -1.90 -8.11
C PHE A 151 11.53 -2.54 -7.39
N ASP A 152 11.61 -3.86 -7.42
CA ASP A 152 12.70 -4.64 -6.82
C ASP A 152 14.08 -4.21 -7.38
N SER A 153 14.18 -4.05 -8.71
CA SER A 153 15.41 -3.59 -9.38
C SER A 153 15.81 -2.16 -8.97
N LYS A 154 14.84 -1.27 -8.71
CA LYS A 154 15.14 0.10 -8.22
C LYS A 154 15.64 0.09 -6.79
N ILE A 155 15.10 -0.74 -5.93
CA ILE A 155 15.59 -0.92 -4.55
C ILE A 155 17.00 -1.51 -4.57
N ASP A 156 17.28 -2.49 -5.46
CA ASP A 156 18.63 -3.04 -5.63
C ASP A 156 19.63 -1.97 -6.03
N LEU A 157 19.26 -1.05 -6.91
CA LEU A 157 20.12 0.08 -7.29
C LEU A 157 20.44 1.01 -6.09
N VAL A 158 19.46 1.26 -5.21
CA VAL A 158 19.68 2.03 -3.96
C VAL A 158 20.65 1.28 -3.06
N ILE A 159 20.45 -0.02 -2.86
CA ILE A 159 21.32 -0.88 -2.03
C ILE A 159 22.75 -0.90 -2.61
N GLU A 160 22.92 -1.04 -3.90
CA GLU A 160 24.22 -1.05 -4.56
C GLU A 160 24.98 0.28 -4.36
N LYS A 161 24.29 1.41 -4.55
CA LYS A 161 24.89 2.73 -4.30
C LYS A 161 25.31 2.92 -2.84
N LEU A 162 24.45 2.54 -1.88
CA LEU A 162 24.78 2.54 -0.46
C LEU A 162 25.98 1.65 -0.14
N LYS A 163 26.03 0.44 -0.71
CA LYS A 163 27.15 -0.48 -0.55
C LYS A 163 28.46 0.14 -1.01
N ASN A 164 28.47 0.81 -2.16
CA ASN A 164 29.67 1.46 -2.70
C ASN A 164 30.17 2.60 -1.77
N LEU A 165 29.25 3.41 -1.23
CA LEU A 165 29.59 4.44 -0.25
C LEU A 165 30.16 3.83 1.05
N ARG A 166 29.59 2.72 1.53
CA ARG A 166 30.08 2.02 2.71
C ARG A 166 31.47 1.41 2.51
N ILE A 167 31.70 0.76 1.37
CA ILE A 167 33.03 0.20 1.04
C ILE A 167 34.10 1.27 1.10
N TYR A 168 33.82 2.47 0.57
CA TYR A 168 34.76 3.59 0.64
C TYR A 168 35.10 3.93 2.09
N VAL A 169 34.08 4.11 2.96
CA VAL A 169 34.28 4.53 4.34
C VAL A 169 34.99 3.44 5.15
N GLU A 170 34.53 2.18 5.05
CA GLU A 170 35.10 1.04 5.77
C GLU A 170 36.56 0.81 5.37
N SER A 171 36.90 0.92 4.08
CA SER A 171 38.29 0.82 3.60
C SER A 171 39.19 1.91 4.18
N ASN A 172 38.71 3.13 4.31
CA ASN A 172 39.52 4.24 4.87
C ASN A 172 39.65 4.16 6.40
N ILE A 173 38.73 3.51 7.12
CA ILE A 173 38.85 3.23 8.54
C ILE A 173 39.89 2.13 8.77
N ASP A 174 39.85 1.03 8.00
CA ASP A 174 40.69 -0.15 8.19
C ASP A 174 42.17 0.10 7.79
N PHE A 175 42.42 1.00 6.82
CA PHE A 175 43.75 1.29 6.28
C PHE A 175 44.26 2.70 6.63
N SER A 176 43.83 3.25 7.76
CA SER A 176 44.16 4.61 8.20
C SER A 176 45.64 4.90 8.40
N ASP A 177 46.50 3.89 8.51
CA ASP A 177 47.94 4.03 8.75
C ASP A 177 48.81 4.00 7.49
N ASP A 178 48.30 3.57 6.33
CA ASP A 178 49.04 3.47 5.07
C ASP A 178 48.31 4.21 3.93
N GLU A 179 48.79 5.39 3.57
CA GLU A 179 48.40 6.19 2.40
C GLU A 179 46.87 6.37 2.19
N ILE A 180 46.39 7.58 2.43
CA ILE A 180 45.01 8.02 2.12
C ILE A 180 44.72 7.69 0.64
N ILE A 181 44.00 6.60 0.40
CA ILE A 181 43.79 6.01 -0.93
C ILE A 181 42.77 6.80 -1.76
N SER A 182 42.00 7.71 -1.14
CA SER A 182 40.93 8.41 -1.86
C SER A 182 40.57 9.78 -1.28
N ASP A 183 40.18 10.68 -2.18
CA ASP A 183 39.82 12.07 -1.86
C ASP A 183 38.48 12.12 -1.10
N PHE A 184 38.49 12.51 0.18
CA PHE A 184 37.29 12.72 0.98
C PHE A 184 36.33 13.72 0.33
N HIS A 185 36.83 14.66 -0.44
CA HIS A 185 36.01 15.63 -1.15
C HIS A 185 35.19 14.92 -2.28
N GLU A 186 35.80 13.98 -3.00
CA GLU A 186 35.11 13.17 -3.99
C GLU A 186 34.02 12.29 -3.32
N PHE A 187 34.34 11.66 -2.20
CA PHE A 187 33.36 10.91 -1.41
C PHE A 187 32.17 11.76 -0.99
N HIS A 188 32.42 12.95 -0.45
CA HIS A 188 31.36 13.87 -0.02
C HIS A 188 30.49 14.33 -1.20
N SER A 189 31.06 14.52 -2.38
CA SER A 189 30.32 14.79 -3.61
C SER A 189 29.41 13.61 -3.98
N ASN A 190 29.95 12.40 -3.97
CA ASN A 190 29.18 11.17 -4.27
C ASN A 190 28.06 10.93 -3.27
N LEU A 191 28.27 11.23 -1.99
CA LEU A 191 27.26 11.16 -0.95
C LEU A 191 26.12 12.18 -1.19
N ASN A 192 26.46 13.40 -1.62
CA ASN A 192 25.49 14.44 -1.95
C ASN A 192 24.68 14.07 -3.22
N ASP A 193 25.33 13.53 -4.22
CA ASP A 193 24.65 13.02 -5.44
C ASP A 193 23.71 11.88 -5.11
N PHE A 194 24.11 10.99 -4.21
CA PHE A 194 23.25 9.91 -3.73
C PHE A 194 22.06 10.46 -2.93
N ASN A 195 22.25 11.47 -2.09
CA ASN A 195 21.14 12.11 -1.37
C ASN A 195 20.12 12.71 -2.35
N THR A 196 20.58 13.39 -3.40
CA THR A 196 19.72 13.95 -4.45
C THR A 196 18.97 12.85 -5.21
N PHE A 197 19.66 11.78 -5.59
CA PHE A 197 19.04 10.62 -6.22
C PHE A 197 17.96 9.99 -5.33
N LEU A 198 18.21 9.89 -4.03
CA LEU A 198 17.26 9.33 -3.07
C LEU A 198 16.03 10.25 -2.90
N ASP A 199 16.19 11.57 -2.96
CA ASP A 199 15.08 12.52 -2.96
C ASP A 199 14.16 12.33 -4.17
N ASP A 200 14.72 12.24 -5.37
CA ASP A 200 13.97 12.00 -6.59
C ASP A 200 13.24 10.64 -6.55
N PHE A 201 13.91 9.62 -6.01
CA PHE A 201 13.33 8.30 -5.87
C PHE A 201 12.18 8.27 -4.83
N ILE A 202 12.32 8.97 -3.70
CA ILE A 202 11.25 9.12 -2.72
C ILE A 202 10.02 9.81 -3.33
N ASP A 203 10.21 10.83 -4.17
CA ASP A 203 9.12 11.48 -4.87
C ASP A 203 8.40 10.51 -5.85
N GLU A 204 9.15 9.68 -6.60
CA GLU A 204 8.59 8.65 -7.49
C GLU A 204 7.79 7.59 -6.70
N VAL A 205 8.34 7.10 -5.59
CA VAL A 205 7.68 6.14 -4.70
C VAL A 205 6.42 6.77 -4.09
N GLY A 206 6.48 8.05 -3.73
CA GLY A 206 5.33 8.81 -3.21
C GLY A 206 4.18 8.89 -4.20
N ALA A 207 4.48 9.22 -5.46
CA ALA A 207 3.46 9.25 -6.52
C ALA A 207 2.83 7.86 -6.75
N SER A 208 3.64 6.81 -6.70
CA SER A 208 3.22 5.43 -6.87
C SER A 208 2.30 4.94 -5.73
N LYS A 209 2.59 5.29 -4.49
CA LYS A 209 1.73 5.02 -3.33
C LYS A 209 0.31 5.50 -3.54
N TYR A 210 0.13 6.73 -4.06
CA TYR A 210 -1.19 7.30 -4.24
C TYR A 210 -2.04 6.54 -5.26
N LEU A 211 -1.40 5.85 -6.17
CA LEU A 211 -2.11 5.01 -7.14
C LEU A 211 -2.86 3.87 -6.43
N ASN A 212 -2.26 3.25 -5.42
CA ASN A 212 -2.83 2.11 -4.70
C ASN A 212 -3.68 2.52 -3.49
N GLU A 213 -3.11 3.34 -2.61
CA GLU A 213 -3.77 3.70 -1.35
C GLU A 213 -4.79 4.83 -1.54
N GLY A 214 -4.72 5.54 -2.67
CA GLY A 214 -5.47 6.77 -2.91
C GLY A 214 -4.89 7.94 -2.13
N VAL A 215 -5.50 9.11 -2.29
CA VAL A 215 -5.10 10.36 -1.63
C VAL A 215 -6.09 10.75 -0.55
N LYS A 216 -5.62 10.98 0.66
CA LYS A 216 -6.44 11.47 1.77
C LYS A 216 -6.40 13.00 1.81
N VAL A 217 -7.51 13.64 1.52
CA VAL A 217 -7.62 15.11 1.48
C VAL A 217 -8.57 15.60 2.56
N VAL A 218 -8.12 16.56 3.34
CA VAL A 218 -8.94 17.23 4.37
C VAL A 218 -9.38 18.60 3.88
N LEU A 219 -10.69 18.85 3.95
CA LEU A 219 -11.27 20.17 3.68
C LEU A 219 -11.36 20.95 4.98
N THR A 220 -10.74 22.12 5.04
CA THR A 220 -10.78 23.02 6.21
C THR A 220 -11.28 24.41 5.83
N GLY A 221 -11.67 25.19 6.82
CA GLY A 221 -12.13 26.56 6.65
C GLY A 221 -13.44 26.84 7.42
N PRO A 222 -13.80 28.12 7.57
CA PRO A 222 -15.01 28.55 8.27
C PRO A 222 -16.31 27.93 7.75
N PRO A 223 -17.42 28.02 8.49
CA PRO A 223 -18.74 27.63 7.99
C PRO A 223 -19.14 28.39 6.73
N ASN A 224 -19.92 27.76 5.87
CA ASN A 224 -20.52 28.36 4.67
C ASN A 224 -19.55 28.85 3.57
N VAL A 225 -18.26 28.51 3.62
CA VAL A 225 -17.27 28.87 2.59
C VAL A 225 -17.36 28.00 1.32
N GLY A 226 -18.14 26.89 1.36
CA GLY A 226 -18.37 26.03 0.19
C GLY A 226 -17.73 24.64 0.28
N LYS A 227 -17.29 24.18 1.45
CA LYS A 227 -16.72 22.83 1.64
C LYS A 227 -17.63 21.71 1.12
N SER A 228 -18.90 21.71 1.55
CA SER A 228 -19.90 20.73 1.11
C SER A 228 -20.24 20.87 -0.39
N THR A 229 -20.17 22.08 -0.93
CA THR A 229 -20.35 22.32 -2.38
C THR A 229 -19.24 21.64 -3.17
N LEU A 230 -17.98 21.79 -2.75
CA LEU A 230 -16.83 21.14 -3.36
C LEU A 230 -16.94 19.61 -3.27
N MET A 231 -17.29 19.09 -2.09
CA MET A 231 -17.53 17.66 -1.91
C MET A 231 -18.60 17.12 -2.86
N ASN A 232 -19.75 17.80 -2.94
CA ASN A 232 -20.86 17.38 -3.80
C ASN A 232 -20.51 17.47 -5.28
N TYR A 233 -19.69 18.43 -5.67
CA TYR A 233 -19.22 18.52 -7.06
C TYR A 233 -18.38 17.28 -7.42
N PHE A 234 -17.37 16.96 -6.65
CA PHE A 234 -16.52 15.79 -6.93
C PHE A 234 -17.29 14.47 -6.89
N THR A 235 -18.36 14.36 -6.08
CA THR A 235 -19.24 13.18 -6.08
C THR A 235 -20.24 13.14 -7.22
N GLY A 236 -20.60 14.30 -7.80
CA GLY A 236 -21.56 14.42 -8.90
C GLY A 236 -20.99 14.18 -10.30
N VAL A 237 -19.68 14.06 -10.44
CA VAL A 237 -19.02 13.68 -11.71
C VAL A 237 -19.29 12.21 -11.98
N LYS A 238 -19.87 11.87 -13.14
CA LYS A 238 -20.39 10.54 -13.56
C LYS A 238 -19.40 9.34 -13.48
N THR A 239 -18.19 9.56 -13.02
CA THR A 239 -17.13 8.55 -12.87
C THR A 239 -16.90 8.13 -11.41
N SER A 240 -17.64 8.70 -10.45
CA SER A 240 -17.47 8.35 -9.04
C SER A 240 -18.34 7.16 -8.64
N ILE A 241 -17.70 6.05 -8.30
CA ILE A 241 -18.36 4.97 -7.56
C ILE A 241 -18.48 5.49 -6.13
N VAL A 242 -19.69 5.89 -5.74
CA VAL A 242 -19.99 6.26 -4.35
C VAL A 242 -20.24 4.96 -3.60
N SER A 243 -19.29 4.51 -2.80
CA SER A 243 -19.60 3.54 -1.76
C SER A 243 -19.98 4.32 -0.49
N GLU A 244 -21.26 4.44 -0.24
CA GLU A 244 -21.74 4.79 1.09
C GLU A 244 -21.57 3.53 1.96
N ILE A 245 -20.60 3.52 2.85
CA ILE A 245 -20.53 2.52 3.92
C ILE A 245 -21.53 2.99 4.99
N PRO A 246 -22.66 2.31 5.18
CA PRO A 246 -23.60 2.67 6.22
C PRO A 246 -23.05 2.24 7.59
N GLY A 247 -22.82 3.19 8.47
CA GLY A 247 -22.45 2.88 9.85
C GLY A 247 -22.10 4.12 10.63
N THR A 248 -23.00 4.52 11.50
CA THR A 248 -22.91 5.51 12.59
C THR A 248 -23.12 6.98 12.21
N THR A 249 -24.18 7.54 12.74
CA THR A 249 -24.70 8.90 12.54
C THR A 249 -23.90 10.01 13.25
N ARG A 250 -22.59 9.81 13.51
CA ARG A 250 -21.72 10.77 14.25
C ARG A 250 -20.31 10.92 13.66
N ASP A 251 -20.02 10.29 12.53
CA ASP A 251 -18.67 10.29 11.94
C ASP A 251 -18.47 11.48 10.99
N ILE A 252 -17.21 11.93 10.90
CA ILE A 252 -16.74 12.90 9.91
C ILE A 252 -17.21 12.45 8.54
N VAL A 253 -17.85 13.35 7.78
CA VAL A 253 -18.33 13.04 6.44
C VAL A 253 -17.14 12.69 5.55
N ARG A 254 -17.00 11.40 5.25
CA ARG A 254 -16.01 10.87 4.31
C ARG A 254 -16.70 10.58 2.99
N LYS A 255 -16.12 11.04 1.89
CA LYS A 255 -16.55 10.69 0.54
C LYS A 255 -15.37 10.26 -0.31
N GLU A 256 -15.53 9.16 -1.01
CA GLU A 256 -14.54 8.67 -1.98
C GLU A 256 -14.94 9.13 -3.38
N VAL A 257 -13.97 9.70 -4.10
CA VAL A 257 -14.17 10.24 -5.45
C VAL A 257 -12.98 9.85 -6.33
N LYS A 258 -13.20 9.72 -7.64
CA LYS A 258 -12.12 9.53 -8.61
C LYS A 258 -11.88 10.84 -9.36
N ILE A 259 -10.66 11.34 -9.35
CA ILE A 259 -10.22 12.52 -10.10
C ILE A 259 -9.08 12.06 -11.03
N ASN A 260 -9.28 12.13 -12.35
CA ASN A 260 -8.32 11.66 -13.34
C ASN A 260 -7.82 10.24 -13.07
N ASN A 261 -8.73 9.30 -12.82
CA ASN A 261 -8.47 7.88 -12.51
C ASN A 261 -7.70 7.62 -11.21
N LEU A 262 -7.50 8.63 -10.36
CA LEU A 262 -6.92 8.48 -9.04
C LEU A 262 -8.00 8.59 -7.96
N LYS A 263 -7.94 7.74 -6.95
CA LYS A 263 -8.88 7.71 -5.82
C LYS A 263 -8.52 8.80 -4.80
N PHE A 264 -9.51 9.62 -4.45
CA PHE A 264 -9.38 10.63 -3.38
C PHE A 264 -10.42 10.35 -2.29
N SER A 265 -9.97 10.32 -1.06
CA SER A 265 -10.82 10.27 0.13
C SER A 265 -10.93 11.67 0.71
N LEU A 266 -12.07 12.33 0.50
CA LEU A 266 -12.34 13.68 0.99
C LEU A 266 -12.96 13.63 2.37
N HIS A 267 -12.35 14.35 3.32
CA HIS A 267 -12.81 14.44 4.71
C HIS A 267 -13.21 15.88 5.03
N ASP A 268 -14.49 16.11 5.41
CA ASP A 268 -14.96 17.45 5.82
C ASP A 268 -14.83 17.63 7.32
N THR A 269 -14.08 18.66 7.73
CA THR A 269 -13.94 19.05 9.14
C THR A 269 -15.05 20.02 9.62
N ALA A 270 -16.06 20.32 8.82
CA ALA A 270 -17.12 21.28 9.15
C ALA A 270 -17.97 20.87 10.35
N GLY A 271 -17.98 19.61 10.74
CA GLY A 271 -18.64 19.11 11.95
C GLY A 271 -17.91 19.41 13.26
N ILE A 272 -16.66 19.90 13.18
CA ILE A 272 -15.82 20.10 14.34
C ILE A 272 -15.79 21.59 14.68
N ARG A 273 -16.67 21.99 15.57
CA ARG A 273 -16.71 23.36 16.09
C ARG A 273 -15.59 23.58 17.09
N GLU A 274 -14.96 24.78 17.02
CA GLU A 274 -13.99 25.21 18.03
C GLU A 274 -14.64 25.36 19.41
N ALA A 275 -14.01 24.70 20.38
CA ALA A 275 -14.11 24.88 21.82
C ALA A 275 -15.51 25.13 22.42
N THR A 276 -16.13 24.06 22.91
CA THR A 276 -17.07 24.12 24.05
C THR A 276 -16.60 23.14 25.12
N LYS A 277 -17.11 23.35 26.37
CA LYS A 277 -16.70 22.56 27.54
C LYS A 277 -17.34 21.16 27.60
N ASP A 278 -17.86 20.66 26.49
CA ASP A 278 -18.54 19.37 26.43
C ASP A 278 -17.52 18.24 26.11
N PRO A 279 -17.48 17.14 26.86
CA PRO A 279 -16.59 15.99 26.60
C PRO A 279 -16.76 15.39 25.22
N ILE A 280 -17.95 15.43 24.64
CA ILE A 280 -18.27 14.90 23.29
C ILE A 280 -17.62 15.73 22.18
N GLU A 281 -17.49 17.05 22.36
CA GLU A 281 -16.80 17.93 21.40
C GLU A 281 -15.28 17.79 21.47
N THR A 282 -14.72 17.48 22.64
CA THR A 282 -13.29 17.20 22.79
C THR A 282 -12.87 15.97 22.00
N GLU A 283 -13.70 14.95 21.94
CA GLU A 283 -13.47 13.74 21.15
C GLU A 283 -13.49 14.04 19.64
N GLY A 284 -14.44 14.88 19.19
CA GLY A 284 -14.51 15.37 17.80
C GLY A 284 -13.26 16.16 17.39
N ILE A 285 -12.73 17.03 18.23
CA ILE A 285 -11.51 17.81 17.97
C ILE A 285 -10.29 16.87 17.89
N ASN A 286 -10.19 15.88 18.78
CA ASN A 286 -9.11 14.90 18.75
C ASN A 286 -9.15 14.06 17.48
N LEU A 287 -10.33 13.64 17.05
CA LEU A 287 -10.51 12.89 15.81
C LEU A 287 -10.12 13.72 14.57
N ALA A 288 -10.50 15.01 14.53
CA ALA A 288 -10.08 15.91 13.47
C ALA A 288 -8.57 16.13 13.42
N ASN A 289 -7.96 16.35 14.57
CA ASN A 289 -6.52 16.50 14.64
C ASN A 289 -5.79 15.22 14.19
N LYS A 290 -6.35 14.04 14.50
CA LYS A 290 -5.84 12.77 14.01
C LYS A 290 -5.93 12.70 12.49
N ILE A 291 -7.10 13.02 11.90
CA ILE A 291 -7.28 12.99 10.44
C ILE A 291 -6.38 14.00 9.72
N ILE A 292 -6.21 15.22 10.28
CA ILE A 292 -5.26 16.22 9.77
C ILE A 292 -3.81 15.71 9.84
N LYS A 293 -3.48 14.94 10.86
CA LYS A 293 -2.15 14.33 11.02
C LYS A 293 -1.90 13.23 9.97
N ASP A 294 -2.95 12.47 9.64
CA ASP A 294 -2.89 11.29 8.77
C ASP A 294 -3.20 11.63 7.29
N CYS A 295 -3.60 12.88 6.96
CA CYS A 295 -3.89 13.27 5.58
C CYS A 295 -2.61 13.49 4.76
N ASP A 296 -2.78 13.39 3.44
CA ASP A 296 -1.71 13.67 2.47
C ASP A 296 -1.72 15.15 2.05
N LEU A 297 -2.91 15.77 2.01
CA LEU A 297 -3.10 17.15 1.56
C LEU A 297 -4.26 17.82 2.30
N ILE A 298 -4.13 19.13 2.51
CA ILE A 298 -5.19 19.98 3.07
C ILE A 298 -5.64 20.98 2.01
N ILE A 299 -6.96 21.15 1.86
CA ILE A 299 -7.55 22.25 1.12
C ILE A 299 -8.17 23.22 2.12
N GLU A 300 -7.53 24.37 2.31
CA GLU A 300 -8.04 25.47 3.14
C GLU A 300 -8.90 26.39 2.29
N ILE A 301 -10.21 26.49 2.60
CA ILE A 301 -11.18 27.25 1.82
C ILE A 301 -11.66 28.44 2.62
N ILE A 302 -11.60 29.63 2.04
CA ILE A 302 -12.17 30.86 2.57
C ILE A 302 -13.01 31.60 1.50
N ASP A 303 -13.74 32.63 1.94
CA ASP A 303 -14.44 33.55 1.06
C ASP A 303 -14.23 35.02 1.55
N LYS A 304 -14.87 35.98 0.88
CA LYS A 304 -14.76 37.42 1.21
C LYS A 304 -15.03 37.75 2.66
N ASN A 305 -15.93 37.03 3.31
CA ASN A 305 -16.34 37.30 4.70
C ASN A 305 -15.36 36.70 5.72
N THR A 306 -14.51 35.79 5.29
CA THR A 306 -13.61 35.02 6.15
C THR A 306 -12.13 35.17 5.77
N LYS A 307 -11.80 36.24 5.02
CA LYS A 307 -10.46 36.50 4.47
C LYS A 307 -9.32 36.53 5.49
N ASN A 308 -9.61 36.83 6.76
CA ASN A 308 -8.64 36.87 7.85
C ASN A 308 -8.35 35.50 8.46
N TYR A 309 -9.07 34.44 8.00
CA TYR A 309 -8.82 33.09 8.47
C TYR A 309 -7.53 32.56 7.85
N SER A 310 -6.61 32.12 8.68
CA SER A 310 -5.40 31.40 8.28
C SER A 310 -4.99 30.47 9.40
N ARG A 311 -4.61 29.25 9.05
CA ARG A 311 -4.10 28.25 10.01
C ARG A 311 -2.76 27.71 9.49
N SER A 312 -1.85 27.43 10.43
CA SER A 312 -0.59 26.76 10.08
C SER A 312 -0.78 25.24 10.14
N TYR A 313 -0.22 24.55 9.17
CA TYR A 313 -0.27 23.10 9.06
C TYR A 313 1.13 22.55 8.71
N ASN A 314 1.45 21.38 9.23
CA ASN A 314 2.69 20.65 8.91
C ASN A 314 2.53 19.69 7.73
N LYS A 315 1.57 19.97 6.84
CA LYS A 315 1.23 19.16 5.67
C LYS A 315 1.14 20.06 4.43
N PRO A 316 1.26 19.52 3.21
CA PRO A 316 0.97 20.28 2.01
C PRO A 316 -0.42 20.93 2.08
N VAL A 317 -0.54 22.20 1.68
CA VAL A 317 -1.79 22.97 1.76
C VAL A 317 -2.05 23.68 0.46
N ILE A 318 -3.23 23.49 -0.10
CA ILE A 318 -3.77 24.33 -1.17
C ILE A 318 -4.72 25.33 -0.52
N ARG A 319 -4.41 26.64 -0.63
CA ARG A 319 -5.25 27.70 -0.12
C ARG A 319 -6.16 28.22 -1.22
N VAL A 320 -7.47 28.15 -1.00
CA VAL A 320 -8.49 28.52 -1.96
C VAL A 320 -9.31 29.69 -1.45
N PHE A 321 -9.49 30.71 -2.31
CA PHE A 321 -10.46 31.78 -2.13
C PHE A 321 -11.66 31.47 -3.06
N ASN A 322 -12.79 31.11 -2.46
CA ASN A 322 -13.99 30.69 -3.18
C ASN A 322 -14.98 31.85 -3.38
N LYS A 323 -16.00 31.61 -4.20
CA LYS A 323 -17.11 32.52 -4.50
C LYS A 323 -16.67 33.78 -5.26
N ILE A 324 -15.73 33.64 -6.18
CA ILE A 324 -15.33 34.75 -7.06
C ILE A 324 -16.41 35.17 -8.06
N ASP A 325 -17.44 34.35 -8.26
CA ASP A 325 -18.62 34.64 -9.09
C ASP A 325 -19.53 35.73 -8.49
N ILE A 326 -19.52 35.89 -7.16
CA ILE A 326 -20.32 36.87 -6.42
C ILE A 326 -19.47 37.93 -5.70
N SER A 327 -18.15 37.98 -5.96
CA SER A 327 -17.23 38.93 -5.34
C SER A 327 -16.18 39.42 -6.33
N ASP A 328 -15.97 40.73 -6.40
CA ASP A 328 -14.89 41.36 -7.18
C ASP A 328 -13.51 41.25 -6.51
N TYR A 329 -13.48 40.88 -5.22
CA TYR A 329 -12.24 40.68 -4.49
C TYR A 329 -11.51 39.43 -4.97
N ARG A 330 -10.19 39.55 -5.12
CA ARG A 330 -9.28 38.45 -5.42
C ARG A 330 -8.17 38.43 -4.38
N ASP A 331 -7.90 37.26 -3.85
CA ASP A 331 -6.79 37.07 -2.91
C ASP A 331 -5.51 36.83 -3.70
N LYS A 332 -4.41 37.50 -3.34
CA LYS A 332 -3.14 37.42 -4.07
C LYS A 332 -2.35 36.13 -3.76
N ASP A 333 -2.56 35.57 -2.57
CA ASP A 333 -1.79 34.44 -2.04
C ASP A 333 -2.56 33.11 -2.14
N ARG A 334 -3.76 33.11 -2.73
CA ARG A 334 -4.67 31.99 -2.80
C ARG A 334 -5.16 31.72 -4.20
N LEU A 335 -5.50 30.48 -4.46
CA LEU A 335 -6.15 30.08 -5.71
C LEU A 335 -7.58 30.59 -5.72
N ASN A 336 -7.86 31.57 -6.59
CA ASN A 336 -9.17 32.22 -6.71
C ASN A 336 -10.08 31.38 -7.60
N LEU A 337 -11.18 30.84 -7.04
CA LEU A 337 -12.08 29.89 -7.71
C LEU A 337 -13.56 30.20 -7.44
N SER A 338 -14.41 29.76 -8.37
CA SER A 338 -15.83 29.50 -8.09
C SER A 338 -16.11 28.01 -8.23
N PHE A 339 -16.64 27.38 -7.18
CA PHE A 339 -17.00 25.96 -7.23
C PHE A 339 -18.23 25.67 -8.10
N PHE A 340 -18.81 26.67 -8.73
CA PHE A 340 -19.84 26.55 -9.75
C PHE A 340 -19.26 26.58 -11.18
N ASP A 341 -17.99 26.99 -11.38
CA ASP A 341 -17.32 26.99 -12.69
C ASP A 341 -16.47 25.71 -12.85
N LYS A 342 -16.81 24.89 -13.84
CA LYS A 342 -16.07 23.65 -14.17
C LYS A 342 -14.60 23.90 -14.51
N ARG A 343 -14.27 25.04 -15.11
CA ARG A 343 -12.88 25.39 -15.46
C ARG A 343 -12.03 25.63 -14.21
N ASP A 344 -12.63 26.25 -13.18
CA ASP A 344 -11.95 26.51 -11.91
C ASP A 344 -11.73 25.21 -11.14
N LEU A 345 -12.67 24.27 -11.24
CA LEU A 345 -12.51 22.95 -10.63
C LEU A 345 -11.45 22.09 -11.34
N THR A 346 -11.30 22.25 -12.66
CA THR A 346 -10.18 21.65 -13.40
C THR A 346 -8.83 22.25 -12.94
N LYS A 347 -8.77 23.57 -12.70
CA LYS A 347 -7.57 24.20 -12.13
C LYS A 347 -7.24 23.62 -10.74
N LEU A 348 -8.25 23.46 -9.87
CA LEU A 348 -8.06 22.87 -8.56
C LEU A 348 -7.54 21.43 -8.68
N SER A 349 -8.10 20.62 -9.58
CA SER A 349 -7.62 19.26 -9.83
C SER A 349 -6.16 19.24 -10.26
N ASN A 350 -5.74 20.12 -11.16
CA ASN A 350 -4.34 20.22 -11.57
C ASN A 350 -3.40 20.63 -10.41
N GLU A 351 -3.85 21.56 -9.57
CA GLU A 351 -3.07 21.95 -8.38
C GLU A 351 -2.98 20.83 -7.33
N LEU A 352 -4.00 19.95 -7.20
CA LEU A 352 -3.93 18.75 -6.37
C LEU A 352 -2.79 17.83 -6.82
N PHE A 353 -2.74 17.51 -8.12
CA PHE A 353 -1.70 16.66 -8.70
C PHE A 353 -0.30 17.28 -8.54
N LYS A 354 -0.18 18.58 -8.78
CA LYS A 354 1.07 19.31 -8.62
C LYS A 354 1.57 19.35 -7.17
N ALA A 355 0.69 19.65 -6.21
CA ALA A 355 1.03 19.73 -4.79
C ALA A 355 1.50 18.39 -4.22
N LEU A 356 1.02 17.30 -4.78
CA LEU A 356 1.37 15.92 -4.41
C LEU A 356 2.48 15.33 -5.28
N LYS A 357 3.03 16.10 -6.22
CA LYS A 357 4.04 15.65 -7.20
C LYS A 357 3.61 14.43 -8.01
N ILE A 358 2.29 14.27 -8.24
CA ILE A 358 1.73 13.17 -9.00
C ILE A 358 1.79 13.53 -10.50
N PRO A 359 2.33 12.65 -11.38
CA PRO A 359 2.37 12.91 -12.80
C PRO A 359 0.93 13.01 -13.37
N THR A 360 0.71 13.95 -14.27
CA THR A 360 -0.60 14.12 -14.94
C THR A 360 -0.98 12.91 -15.79
N ASN A 361 0.00 12.21 -16.34
CA ASN A 361 -0.17 10.92 -16.99
C ASN A 361 0.25 9.79 -16.02
N LEU A 362 -0.72 9.13 -15.40
CA LEU A 362 -0.50 8.06 -14.43
C LEU A 362 0.17 6.81 -15.04
N ASN A 363 0.11 6.63 -16.36
CA ASN A 363 0.84 5.54 -17.05
C ASN A 363 2.37 5.66 -16.92
N ASN A 364 2.88 6.84 -16.56
CA ASN A 364 4.30 7.05 -16.30
C ASN A 364 4.75 6.49 -14.95
N ILE A 365 3.81 6.08 -14.08
CA ILE A 365 4.13 5.39 -12.83
C ILE A 365 4.64 3.98 -13.16
N SER A 366 5.89 3.73 -12.80
CA SER A 366 6.63 2.54 -13.26
C SER A 366 6.38 1.30 -12.42
N PHE A 367 5.86 1.46 -11.20
CA PHE A 367 5.68 0.39 -10.21
C PHE A 367 4.60 0.74 -9.20
N SER A 368 4.21 -0.23 -8.39
CA SER A 368 3.35 -0.08 -7.23
C SER A 368 4.19 0.07 -5.95
N ALA A 369 3.81 0.97 -5.06
CA ALA A 369 4.46 1.15 -3.76
C ALA A 369 3.44 1.42 -2.64
N ARG A 370 3.90 1.28 -1.39
CA ARG A 370 3.09 1.43 -0.17
C ARG A 370 3.71 2.43 0.80
N SER A 371 2.91 2.93 1.74
CA SER A 371 3.35 3.89 2.76
C SER A 371 4.58 3.43 3.55
N ARG A 372 4.71 2.12 3.85
CA ARG A 372 5.88 1.61 4.58
C ARG A 372 7.18 1.82 3.81
N HIS A 373 7.17 1.67 2.47
CA HIS A 373 8.37 1.88 1.63
C HIS A 373 8.85 3.32 1.72
N ILE A 374 7.91 4.29 1.65
CA ILE A 374 8.23 5.71 1.78
C ILE A 374 8.81 6.03 3.16
N SER A 375 8.20 5.46 4.22
CA SER A 375 8.70 5.68 5.60
C SER A 375 10.15 5.24 5.73
N LEU A 376 10.47 4.02 5.30
CA LEU A 376 11.82 3.46 5.36
C LEU A 376 12.82 4.27 4.52
N LEU A 377 12.45 4.67 3.30
CA LEU A 377 13.30 5.52 2.45
C LEU A 377 13.52 6.92 3.05
N CYS A 378 12.49 7.52 3.65
CA CYS A 378 12.62 8.81 4.33
C CYS A 378 13.51 8.74 5.58
N GLU A 379 13.44 7.63 6.32
CA GLU A 379 14.31 7.39 7.47
C GLU A 379 15.75 7.14 7.02
N ALA A 380 15.96 6.31 5.99
CA ALA A 380 17.29 6.11 5.39
C ALA A 380 17.90 7.43 4.88
N ARG A 381 17.09 8.28 4.24
CA ARG A 381 17.52 9.60 3.79
C ARG A 381 17.96 10.50 4.95
N LYS A 382 17.31 10.43 6.12
CA LYS A 382 17.76 11.20 7.30
C LYS A 382 19.16 10.78 7.73
N GLU A 383 19.45 9.49 7.77
CA GLU A 383 20.80 8.99 8.11
C GLU A 383 21.85 9.48 7.08
N ILE A 384 21.51 9.48 5.79
CA ILE A 384 22.38 10.04 4.74
C ILE A 384 22.59 11.54 4.93
N PHE A 385 21.52 12.29 5.22
CA PHE A 385 21.61 13.73 5.46
C PHE A 385 22.43 14.06 6.72
N GLU A 386 22.35 13.28 7.78
CA GLU A 386 23.22 13.42 8.96
C GLU A 386 24.68 13.19 8.58
N SER A 387 24.98 12.19 7.71
CA SER A 387 26.33 11.95 7.21
C SER A 387 26.92 13.12 6.44
N LEU A 388 26.11 13.89 5.70
CA LEU A 388 26.54 15.08 4.97
C LEU A 388 27.00 16.24 5.85
N LYS A 389 26.68 16.23 7.15
CA LYS A 389 27.12 17.27 8.11
C LYS A 389 28.58 17.10 8.50
N PHE A 390 29.14 15.91 8.40
CA PHE A 390 30.52 15.60 8.69
C PHE A 390 31.40 16.00 7.51
N LYS A 391 32.46 16.76 7.79
CA LYS A 391 33.32 17.38 6.75
C LYS A 391 34.77 16.96 6.85
N ASN A 392 35.10 16.13 7.82
CA ASN A 392 36.47 15.73 8.11
C ASN A 392 36.62 14.21 8.14
N ASP A 393 37.77 13.72 7.75
CA ASP A 393 38.13 12.30 7.81
C ASP A 393 38.06 11.73 9.22
N SER A 394 38.19 12.55 10.27
CA SER A 394 38.05 12.12 11.66
C SER A 394 36.68 11.59 12.02
N ASP A 395 35.67 11.82 11.18
CA ASP A 395 34.26 11.48 11.44
C ASP A 395 33.81 10.23 10.67
N LEU A 396 34.74 9.51 10.03
CA LEU A 396 34.44 8.35 9.18
C LEU A 396 33.68 7.24 9.92
N GLU A 397 33.99 6.98 11.20
CA GLU A 397 33.25 5.98 11.99
C GLU A 397 31.77 6.33 12.17
N LEU A 398 31.45 7.61 12.38
CA LEU A 398 30.06 8.10 12.49
C LEU A 398 29.34 8.02 11.15
N ILE A 399 30.03 8.34 10.07
CA ILE A 399 29.50 8.19 8.70
C ILE A 399 29.22 6.71 8.41
N ALA A 400 30.13 5.80 8.78
CA ALA A 400 29.95 4.35 8.60
C ALA A 400 28.69 3.83 9.34
N GLU A 401 28.47 4.29 10.58
CA GLU A 401 27.29 3.93 11.35
C GLU A 401 26.00 4.41 10.70
N ASN A 402 25.95 5.66 10.26
CA ASN A 402 24.77 6.22 9.57
C ASN A 402 24.50 5.50 8.25
N LEU A 403 25.53 5.24 7.43
CA LEU A 403 25.39 4.48 6.18
C LEU A 403 24.92 3.04 6.42
N LYS A 404 25.37 2.41 7.51
CA LYS A 404 24.90 1.10 7.92
C LYS A 404 23.41 1.14 8.25
N ARG A 405 22.98 2.08 9.09
CA ARG A 405 21.56 2.27 9.44
C ARG A 405 20.71 2.52 8.21
N ALA A 406 21.16 3.36 7.29
CA ALA A 406 20.47 3.61 6.04
C ALA A 406 20.36 2.33 5.19
N SER A 407 21.42 1.52 5.12
CA SER A 407 21.41 0.22 4.45
C SER A 407 20.41 -0.76 5.06
N ASP A 408 20.36 -0.84 6.39
CA ASP A 408 19.45 -1.72 7.10
C ASP A 408 17.99 -1.32 6.83
N LEU A 409 17.67 -0.03 6.90
CA LEU A 409 16.34 0.52 6.59
C LEU A 409 15.88 0.22 5.15
N VAL A 410 16.77 0.41 4.18
CA VAL A 410 16.44 0.06 2.77
C VAL A 410 16.29 -1.44 2.59
N GLY A 411 17.12 -2.25 3.27
CA GLY A 411 17.03 -3.70 3.28
C GLY A 411 15.69 -4.22 3.81
N GLU A 412 15.09 -3.55 4.80
CA GLU A 412 13.78 -3.89 5.35
C GLU A 412 12.63 -3.76 4.33
N ILE A 413 12.82 -3.04 3.24
CA ILE A 413 11.83 -2.98 2.15
C ILE A 413 11.65 -4.36 1.51
N LYS A 414 12.73 -5.10 1.32
CA LYS A 414 12.75 -6.42 0.66
C LYS A 414 12.53 -7.58 1.65
N ALA A 415 13.12 -7.47 2.85
CA ALA A 415 13.06 -8.50 3.89
C ALA A 415 13.09 -7.82 5.26
N PRO A 416 11.94 -7.68 5.94
CA PRO A 416 11.92 -7.10 7.29
C PRO A 416 12.75 -7.95 8.24
N TYR A 417 13.72 -7.33 8.89
CA TYR A 417 14.52 -7.95 9.97
C TYR A 417 13.68 -8.21 11.22
N SER A 418 12.49 -7.62 11.28
CA SER A 418 11.66 -7.68 12.47
C SER A 418 10.67 -8.82 12.42
N SER A 419 10.51 -9.40 13.58
CA SER A 419 9.47 -10.28 14.09
C SER A 419 8.38 -10.76 13.13
N ASP A 420 8.03 -12.02 13.25
CA ASP A 420 6.80 -12.68 12.76
C ASP A 420 5.55 -11.78 12.82
N GLN A 421 5.57 -10.76 13.70
CA GLN A 421 4.46 -9.82 13.90
C GLN A 421 4.27 -8.85 12.73
N LEU A 422 5.34 -8.27 12.19
CA LEU A 422 5.24 -7.35 11.05
C LEU A 422 4.84 -8.09 9.76
N LEU A 423 5.42 -9.27 9.53
CA LEU A 423 5.01 -10.13 8.42
C LEU A 423 3.54 -10.52 8.56
N SER A 424 3.11 -10.92 9.76
CA SER A 424 1.71 -11.23 10.03
C SER A 424 0.79 -10.03 9.78
N GLU A 425 1.21 -8.82 10.12
CA GLU A 425 0.44 -7.60 9.87
C GLU A 425 0.32 -7.30 8.37
N ILE A 426 1.43 -7.37 7.61
CA ILE A 426 1.43 -7.17 6.15
C ILE A 426 0.49 -8.17 5.48
N PHE A 427 0.64 -9.45 5.75
CA PHE A 427 -0.16 -10.51 5.12
C PHE A 427 -1.60 -10.54 5.61
N SER A 428 -1.92 -10.07 6.82
CA SER A 428 -3.29 -10.02 7.33
C SER A 428 -4.20 -9.08 6.53
N SER A 429 -3.63 -8.14 5.79
CA SER A 429 -4.38 -7.26 4.88
C SER A 429 -4.78 -7.93 3.56
N PHE A 430 -4.22 -9.10 3.24
CA PHE A 430 -4.47 -9.81 1.99
C PHE A 430 -5.76 -10.63 2.07
N CYS A 431 -6.29 -11.01 0.90
CA CYS A 431 -7.49 -11.84 0.83
C CYS A 431 -7.26 -13.26 1.40
N ILE A 432 -8.31 -13.86 1.98
CA ILE A 432 -8.30 -15.28 2.37
C ILE A 432 -8.20 -16.13 1.10
N GLY A 433 -7.36 -17.19 1.13
CA GLY A 433 -7.15 -18.08 -0.01
C GLY A 433 -6.02 -17.66 -0.94
N LYS A 434 -5.29 -16.62 -0.51
CA LYS A 434 -4.05 -16.14 -1.10
C LYS A 434 -2.88 -16.39 -0.19
#